data_e479df4aeb9133b023641165ec802839
#
_entry.id   e479df4aeb9133b023641165ec802839
#
_cell.length_a   1.000
_cell.length_b   1.000
_cell.length_c   1.000
_cell.angle_alpha   90.00
_cell.angle_beta   90.00
_cell.angle_gamma   90.00
#
_symmetry.space_group_name_H-M   'P 1'
#
loop_
_entity.id
_entity.type
_entity.pdbx_description
1 polymer ?
#
loop_
_entity_poly.entity_id
_entity_poly.type
_entity_poly.pdbx_seq_one_letter_code
_entity_poly.pdbx_strand_id
1 'polypeptide(L)'
;MKIIQSLLAVMVVGILSSVAVAQGIEKYSPVTSERLLHPEPENWLMYRGTYNGWGYSPLDKSTPDNVKKLVPVWTFSTGVEEGHQSPPIVNDGIMFITTPQNQILALDAKKGDLIWRYRRELPEDLFQLHPTNRGVALYGDKLYLATVDAYLVALDAKTGQVVWEKEVENYLTGYYMTLAPLIAQGKVMVGVSVRRGTWHSWLYPSL
;
A
#
# COMPACT_ATOMS: atom_id res chain seq x y z
N MET A 1 -58.77 -30.71 34.99
CA MET A 1 -57.40 -31.08 34.60
C MET A 1 -57.13 -30.35 33.28
N LYS A 2 -56.52 -29.15 33.33
CA LYS A 2 -56.30 -28.30 32.14
C LYS A 2 -54.82 -28.37 31.80
N ILE A 3 -54.52 -28.92 30.63
CA ILE A 3 -53.18 -28.98 30.08
C ILE A 3 -52.86 -27.66 29.42
N ILE A 4 -51.83 -26.97 29.96
CA ILE A 4 -51.31 -25.71 29.40
C ILE A 4 -50.22 -26.11 28.41
N GLN A 5 -50.49 -25.89 27.12
CA GLN A 5 -49.47 -26.01 26.05
C GLN A 5 -48.70 -24.67 25.96
N SER A 6 -47.43 -24.71 26.36
CA SER A 6 -46.51 -23.60 26.15
C SER A 6 -45.91 -23.66 24.75
N LEU A 7 -46.29 -22.71 23.88
CA LEU A 7 -45.60 -22.49 22.60
C LEU A 7 -44.28 -21.78 22.85
N LEU A 8 -43.18 -22.45 22.56
CA LEU A 8 -41.84 -21.87 22.51
C LEU A 8 -41.69 -21.24 21.10
N ALA A 9 -41.74 -19.93 21.01
CA ALA A 9 -41.40 -19.20 19.78
C ALA A 9 -39.87 -19.06 19.72
N VAL A 10 -39.25 -19.82 18.85
CA VAL A 10 -37.82 -19.66 18.52
C VAL A 10 -37.67 -18.49 17.54
N MET A 11 -37.17 -17.35 18.05
CA MET A 11 -36.86 -16.18 17.23
C MET A 11 -35.48 -16.43 16.60
N VAL A 12 -35.42 -16.81 15.32
CA VAL A 12 -34.20 -16.88 14.54
C VAL A 12 -33.84 -15.47 14.14
N VAL A 13 -32.90 -14.86 14.87
CA VAL A 13 -32.26 -13.59 14.48
C VAL A 13 -31.27 -13.92 13.37
N GLY A 14 -31.67 -13.73 12.13
CA GLY A 14 -30.77 -13.79 10.98
C GLY A 14 -29.78 -12.64 11.04
N ILE A 15 -28.51 -12.92 11.36
CA ILE A 15 -27.40 -11.97 11.22
C ILE A 15 -27.17 -11.82 9.72
N LEU A 16 -27.74 -10.79 9.11
CA LEU A 16 -27.37 -10.36 7.77
C LEU A 16 -25.98 -9.71 7.90
N SER A 17 -24.93 -10.51 7.71
CA SER A 17 -23.59 -10.00 7.46
C SER A 17 -23.66 -9.24 6.14
N SER A 18 -23.70 -7.91 6.20
CA SER A 18 -23.51 -7.07 5.03
C SER A 18 -22.09 -7.30 4.54
N VAL A 19 -21.92 -8.11 3.51
CA VAL A 19 -20.70 -8.15 2.72
C VAL A 19 -20.62 -6.77 2.06
N ALA A 20 -19.76 -5.90 2.60
CA ALA A 20 -19.40 -4.68 1.93
C ALA A 20 -18.74 -5.10 0.62
N VAL A 21 -19.48 -5.04 -0.46
CA VAL A 21 -18.91 -5.16 -1.81
C VAL A 21 -17.99 -3.95 -1.94
N ALA A 22 -16.68 -4.18 -1.95
CA ALA A 22 -15.71 -3.16 -2.26
C ALA A 22 -16.15 -2.54 -3.60
N GLN A 23 -16.43 -1.24 -3.61
CA GLN A 23 -16.73 -0.53 -4.86
C GLN A 23 -15.49 -0.67 -5.74
N GLY A 24 -15.61 -1.49 -6.79
CA GLY A 24 -14.51 -1.71 -7.71
C GLY A 24 -14.11 -0.39 -8.39
N ILE A 25 -12.85 -0.26 -8.69
CA ILE A 25 -12.31 0.87 -9.46
C ILE A 25 -12.93 0.82 -10.87
N GLU A 26 -13.80 1.77 -11.18
CA GLU A 26 -14.50 1.83 -12.48
C GLU A 26 -13.55 2.24 -13.61
N LYS A 27 -12.62 3.15 -13.33
CA LYS A 27 -11.67 3.67 -14.32
C LYS A 27 -10.24 3.43 -13.82
N TYR A 28 -9.45 2.73 -14.61
CA TYR A 28 -8.03 2.53 -14.39
C TYR A 28 -7.32 2.33 -15.73
N SER A 29 -6.49 3.29 -16.11
CA SER A 29 -5.64 3.19 -17.30
C SER A 29 -4.33 2.48 -16.91
N PRO A 30 -3.95 1.40 -17.60
CA PRO A 30 -2.69 0.73 -17.33
C PRO A 30 -1.50 1.68 -17.42
N VAL A 31 -0.57 1.57 -16.48
CA VAL A 31 0.64 2.39 -16.47
C VAL A 31 1.67 1.77 -17.42
N THR A 32 1.97 2.45 -18.51
CA THR A 32 2.93 2.01 -19.52
C THR A 32 4.28 2.72 -19.34
N SER A 33 5.32 2.23 -20.02
CA SER A 33 6.62 2.90 -20.04
C SER A 33 6.51 4.32 -20.62
N GLU A 34 5.64 4.54 -21.59
CA GLU A 34 5.40 5.87 -22.18
C GLU A 34 4.79 6.82 -21.15
N ARG A 35 3.76 6.37 -20.40
CA ARG A 35 3.16 7.18 -19.34
C ARG A 35 4.13 7.47 -18.18
N LEU A 36 5.08 6.59 -17.90
CA LEU A 36 6.13 6.85 -16.90
C LEU A 36 7.15 7.88 -17.39
N LEU A 37 7.39 7.96 -18.69
CA LEU A 37 8.26 8.98 -19.32
C LEU A 37 7.56 10.34 -19.43
N HIS A 38 6.28 10.33 -19.77
CA HIS A 38 5.45 11.50 -20.06
C HIS A 38 4.12 11.38 -19.27
N PRO A 39 4.13 11.49 -17.94
CA PRO A 39 2.91 11.36 -17.15
C PRO A 39 1.97 12.54 -17.41
N GLU A 40 0.68 12.26 -17.43
CA GLU A 40 -0.36 13.27 -17.50
C GLU A 40 -0.28 14.17 -16.23
N PRO A 41 -0.48 15.49 -16.35
CA PRO A 41 -0.28 16.44 -15.26
C PRO A 41 -1.08 16.13 -13.98
N GLU A 42 -2.24 15.52 -14.11
CA GLU A 42 -3.12 15.11 -13.00
C GLU A 42 -2.71 13.79 -12.32
N ASN A 43 -1.77 13.06 -12.90
CA ASN A 43 -1.27 11.79 -12.37
C ASN A 43 0.10 11.97 -11.71
N TRP A 44 0.41 11.08 -10.74
CA TRP A 44 1.71 11.00 -10.07
C TRP A 44 2.13 9.53 -10.03
N LEU A 45 2.72 9.04 -11.15
CA LEU A 45 2.85 7.62 -11.43
C LEU A 45 4.07 6.95 -10.81
N MET A 46 4.99 7.70 -10.22
CA MET A 46 6.19 7.16 -9.57
C MET A 46 6.65 8.02 -8.39
N TYR A 47 7.57 7.49 -7.60
CA TYR A 47 8.03 8.02 -6.31
C TYR A 47 8.33 9.53 -6.30
N ARG A 48 8.98 10.06 -7.35
CA ARG A 48 9.34 11.48 -7.48
C ARG A 48 8.71 12.14 -8.71
N GLY A 49 7.59 11.59 -9.20
CA GLY A 49 6.85 12.08 -10.36
C GLY A 49 7.40 11.59 -11.69
N THR A 50 8.69 11.79 -11.92
CA THR A 50 9.37 11.44 -13.17
C THR A 50 10.76 10.84 -12.91
N TYR A 51 11.39 10.23 -13.91
CA TYR A 51 12.71 9.60 -13.77
C TYR A 51 13.84 10.56 -13.43
N ASN A 52 13.71 11.87 -13.73
CA ASN A 52 14.67 12.87 -13.30
C ASN A 52 14.63 13.15 -11.79
N GLY A 53 13.58 12.66 -11.10
CA GLY A 53 13.47 12.73 -9.65
C GLY A 53 13.24 14.14 -9.09
N TRP A 54 12.79 15.09 -9.89
CA TRP A 54 12.65 16.50 -9.46
C TRP A 54 11.50 16.72 -8.48
N GLY A 55 10.48 15.84 -8.48
CA GLY A 55 9.30 16.02 -7.63
C GLY A 55 8.52 17.29 -8.00
N TYR A 56 8.55 17.68 -9.26
CA TYR A 56 7.87 18.86 -9.78
C TYR A 56 6.51 18.48 -10.36
N SER A 57 5.47 19.25 -9.99
CA SER A 57 4.14 19.17 -10.59
C SER A 57 3.94 20.34 -11.55
N PRO A 58 3.48 20.13 -12.78
CA PRO A 58 3.15 21.19 -13.73
C PRO A 58 1.81 21.86 -13.43
N LEU A 59 1.06 21.42 -12.41
CA LEU A 59 -0.20 22.04 -12.02
C LEU A 59 0.05 23.44 -11.43
N ASP A 60 -0.71 24.42 -11.90
CA ASP A 60 -0.53 25.84 -11.61
C ASP A 60 -1.68 26.48 -10.80
N LYS A 61 -2.64 25.68 -10.34
CA LYS A 61 -3.79 26.17 -9.58
C LYS A 61 -3.43 26.73 -8.19
N SER A 62 -2.34 26.25 -7.61
CA SER A 62 -1.83 26.78 -6.34
C SER A 62 -0.71 27.76 -6.61
N THR A 63 -0.92 29.02 -6.22
CA THR A 63 0.01 30.14 -6.45
C THR A 63 0.39 30.82 -5.14
N PRO A 64 1.46 31.64 -5.10
CA PRO A 64 1.79 32.44 -3.92
C PRO A 64 0.63 33.31 -3.43
N ASP A 65 -0.25 33.75 -4.34
CA ASP A 65 -1.37 34.65 -4.00
C ASP A 65 -2.53 33.91 -3.35
N ASN A 66 -2.74 32.62 -3.67
CA ASN A 66 -3.88 31.85 -3.19
C ASN A 66 -3.52 30.73 -2.20
N VAL A 67 -2.25 30.39 -2.01
CA VAL A 67 -1.81 29.31 -1.12
C VAL A 67 -2.31 29.47 0.33
N LYS A 68 -2.46 30.70 0.80
CA LYS A 68 -3.00 31.00 2.14
C LYS A 68 -4.48 30.64 2.30
N LYS A 69 -5.18 30.38 1.20
CA LYS A 69 -6.61 29.98 1.17
C LYS A 69 -6.81 28.48 1.09
N LEU A 70 -5.73 27.68 1.05
CA LEU A 70 -5.83 26.23 1.04
C LEU A 70 -6.45 25.74 2.34
N VAL A 71 -7.42 24.83 2.20
CA VAL A 71 -8.08 24.15 3.31
C VAL A 71 -8.08 22.63 3.05
N PRO A 72 -8.00 21.80 4.09
CA PRO A 72 -8.18 20.35 3.94
C PRO A 72 -9.58 20.05 3.40
N VAL A 73 -9.69 19.22 2.36
CA VAL A 73 -10.99 18.73 1.86
C VAL A 73 -11.40 17.41 2.50
N TRP A 74 -10.41 16.61 2.91
CA TRP A 74 -10.63 15.38 3.65
C TRP A 74 -9.37 15.01 4.45
N THR A 75 -9.52 14.11 5.39
CA THR A 75 -8.45 13.47 6.15
C THR A 75 -8.72 11.98 6.25
N PHE A 76 -7.68 11.17 6.27
CA PHE A 76 -7.79 9.73 6.42
C PHE A 76 -6.85 9.23 7.52
N SER A 77 -7.37 8.42 8.45
CA SER A 77 -6.55 7.75 9.46
C SER A 77 -6.12 6.38 8.97
N THR A 78 -4.82 6.14 8.88
CA THR A 78 -4.26 4.84 8.46
C THR A 78 -4.38 3.77 9.54
N GLY A 79 -4.54 4.18 10.81
CA GLY A 79 -4.53 3.29 11.97
C GLY A 79 -3.13 2.79 12.34
N VAL A 80 -2.06 3.46 11.87
CA VAL A 80 -0.66 3.13 12.17
C VAL A 80 0.00 4.39 12.73
N GLU A 81 0.61 4.28 13.91
CA GLU A 81 1.21 5.41 14.64
C GLU A 81 2.65 5.70 14.24
N GLU A 82 3.36 4.72 13.68
CA GLU A 82 4.76 4.89 13.25
C GLU A 82 4.88 5.86 12.06
N GLY A 83 6.05 6.43 11.90
CA GLY A 83 6.33 7.45 10.88
C GLY A 83 6.11 6.97 9.45
N HIS A 84 5.23 7.63 8.73
CA HIS A 84 4.94 7.38 7.32
C HIS A 84 5.98 8.07 6.44
N GLN A 85 6.58 7.34 5.50
CA GLN A 85 7.61 7.84 4.58
C GLN A 85 7.24 7.63 3.10
N SER A 86 6.04 7.12 2.83
CA SER A 86 5.56 6.88 1.48
C SER A 86 4.96 8.15 0.90
N PRO A 87 5.46 8.65 -0.25
CA PRO A 87 4.71 9.62 -1.02
C PRO A 87 3.48 8.94 -1.65
N PRO A 88 2.37 9.66 -1.84
CA PRO A 88 1.24 9.14 -2.58
C PRO A 88 1.61 8.93 -4.05
N ILE A 89 1.15 7.81 -4.62
CA ILE A 89 1.14 7.55 -6.06
C ILE A 89 -0.30 7.70 -6.53
N VAL A 90 -0.52 8.41 -7.62
CA VAL A 90 -1.88 8.70 -8.11
C VAL A 90 -2.01 8.31 -9.57
N ASN A 91 -3.01 7.50 -9.88
CA ASN A 91 -3.41 7.13 -11.24
C ASN A 91 -4.93 7.20 -11.38
N ASP A 92 -5.42 7.98 -12.35
CA ASP A 92 -6.86 8.16 -12.65
C ASP A 92 -7.72 8.52 -11.43
N GLY A 93 -7.19 9.33 -10.52
CA GLY A 93 -7.89 9.75 -9.30
C GLY A 93 -7.90 8.73 -8.18
N ILE A 94 -7.17 7.62 -8.32
CA ILE A 94 -6.93 6.65 -7.24
C ILE A 94 -5.58 6.94 -6.64
N MET A 95 -5.54 7.12 -5.33
CA MET A 95 -4.34 7.37 -4.56
C MET A 95 -3.89 6.09 -3.86
N PHE A 96 -2.66 5.67 -4.10
CA PHE A 96 -2.03 4.56 -3.41
C PHE A 96 -1.00 5.09 -2.42
N ILE A 97 -1.13 4.69 -1.17
CA ILE A 97 -0.15 4.99 -0.12
C ILE A 97 0.25 3.70 0.59
N THR A 98 1.48 3.66 1.07
CA THR A 98 1.92 2.59 1.98
C THR A 98 2.09 3.11 3.39
N THR A 99 1.93 2.24 4.35
CA THR A 99 2.22 2.51 5.75
C THR A 99 3.38 1.64 6.24
N PRO A 100 3.97 1.93 7.38
CA PRO A 100 4.75 0.96 8.12
C PRO A 100 4.03 -0.39 8.21
N GLN A 101 4.76 -1.48 8.45
CA GLN A 101 4.23 -2.85 8.50
C GLN A 101 3.65 -3.34 7.16
N ASN A 102 4.08 -2.75 6.02
CA ASN A 102 3.73 -3.18 4.67
C ASN A 102 2.22 -3.28 4.38
N GLN A 103 1.46 -2.26 4.77
CA GLN A 103 0.10 -2.08 4.28
C GLN A 103 0.11 -1.22 3.01
N ILE A 104 -0.86 -1.46 2.14
CA ILE A 104 -1.20 -0.56 1.03
C ILE A 104 -2.66 -0.17 1.18
N LEU A 105 -2.93 1.10 0.98
CA LEU A 105 -4.28 1.68 0.95
C LEU A 105 -4.51 2.28 -0.43
N ALA A 106 -5.62 1.91 -1.07
CA ALA A 106 -6.13 2.61 -2.23
C ALA A 106 -7.29 3.49 -1.81
N LEU A 107 -7.18 4.78 -2.07
CA LEU A 107 -8.15 5.79 -1.68
C LEU A 107 -8.68 6.52 -2.92
N ASP A 108 -9.93 6.95 -2.90
CA ASP A 108 -10.43 7.98 -3.80
C ASP A 108 -9.69 9.29 -3.50
N ALA A 109 -8.89 9.77 -4.44
CA ALA A 109 -8.05 10.96 -4.23
C ALA A 109 -8.86 12.24 -4.01
N LYS A 110 -10.12 12.29 -4.44
CA LYS A 110 -11.00 13.47 -4.29
C LYS A 110 -11.76 13.48 -2.96
N LYS A 111 -12.14 12.29 -2.45
CA LYS A 111 -13.01 12.15 -1.28
C LYS A 111 -12.29 11.61 -0.06
N GLY A 112 -11.16 10.90 -0.23
CA GLY A 112 -10.48 10.19 0.82
C GLY A 112 -11.13 8.86 1.22
N ASP A 113 -12.13 8.39 0.47
CA ASP A 113 -12.81 7.13 0.75
C ASP A 113 -11.86 5.95 0.49
N LEU A 114 -11.86 4.97 1.41
CA LEU A 114 -11.10 3.75 1.24
C LEU A 114 -11.77 2.86 0.19
N ILE A 115 -11.00 2.54 -0.88
CA ILE A 115 -11.45 1.63 -1.94
C ILE A 115 -11.11 0.20 -1.56
N TRP A 116 -9.83 -0.05 -1.26
CA TRP A 116 -9.36 -1.34 -0.76
C TRP A 116 -8.12 -1.17 0.14
N ARG A 117 -7.83 -2.20 0.93
CA ARG A 117 -6.66 -2.30 1.79
C ARG A 117 -6.01 -3.66 1.62
N TYR A 118 -4.69 -3.66 1.43
CA TYR A 118 -3.84 -4.82 1.58
C TYR A 118 -3.02 -4.70 2.85
N ARG A 119 -2.86 -5.80 3.57
CA ARG A 119 -1.95 -5.92 4.71
C ARG A 119 -1.15 -7.20 4.55
N ARG A 120 0.18 -7.08 4.59
CA ARG A 120 1.04 -8.25 4.62
C ARG A 120 1.04 -8.84 6.02
N GLU A 121 0.84 -10.15 6.11
CA GLU A 121 1.13 -10.89 7.33
C GLU A 121 2.64 -11.08 7.42
N LEU A 122 3.25 -10.52 8.45
CA LEU A 122 4.68 -10.58 8.69
C LEU A 122 4.99 -11.71 9.67
N PRO A 123 6.14 -12.42 9.50
CA PRO A 123 6.57 -13.41 10.47
C PRO A 123 6.72 -12.84 11.88
N GLU A 124 6.32 -13.59 12.91
CA GLU A 124 6.39 -13.15 14.31
C GLU A 124 7.83 -12.93 14.79
N ASP A 125 8.77 -13.69 14.24
CA ASP A 125 10.20 -13.63 14.53
C ASP A 125 10.96 -12.60 13.68
N LEU A 126 10.23 -11.83 12.84
CA LEU A 126 10.84 -10.80 12.01
C LEU A 126 11.39 -9.67 12.85
N PHE A 127 12.70 -9.52 12.87
CA PHE A 127 13.33 -8.37 13.50
C PHE A 127 13.34 -7.15 12.57
N GLN A 128 12.69 -6.07 12.98
CA GLN A 128 12.65 -4.81 12.24
C GLN A 128 13.38 -3.71 13.03
N LEU A 129 14.36 -3.04 12.40
CA LEU A 129 14.95 -1.81 12.95
C LEU A 129 13.95 -0.65 12.84
N HIS A 130 13.32 -0.56 11.66
CA HIS A 130 12.31 0.45 11.36
C HIS A 130 11.22 -0.21 10.51
N PRO A 131 9.96 -0.22 10.95
CA PRO A 131 8.86 -0.82 10.20
C PRO A 131 8.43 0.04 8.99
N THR A 132 9.35 0.83 8.46
CA THR A 132 9.12 1.81 7.39
C THR A 132 8.89 1.15 6.04
N ASN A 133 7.96 1.69 5.27
CA ASN A 133 7.83 1.43 3.84
C ASN A 133 7.81 2.76 3.08
N ARG A 134 8.55 2.86 1.96
CA ARG A 134 8.71 4.11 1.19
C ARG A 134 7.87 4.17 -0.07
N GLY A 135 6.95 3.23 -0.25
CA GLY A 135 5.99 3.30 -1.34
C GLY A 135 5.98 2.08 -2.25
N VAL A 136 5.19 2.21 -3.28
CA VAL A 136 4.97 1.19 -4.32
C VAL A 136 5.40 1.72 -5.69
N ALA A 137 5.51 0.82 -6.67
CA ALA A 137 5.60 1.18 -8.07
C ALA A 137 4.38 0.68 -8.83
N LEU A 138 3.96 1.43 -9.86
CA LEU A 138 2.88 1.08 -10.78
C LEU A 138 3.45 0.66 -12.14
N TYR A 139 2.97 -0.46 -12.67
CA TYR A 139 3.23 -0.84 -14.06
C TYR A 139 2.15 -1.80 -14.59
N GLY A 140 1.62 -1.51 -15.77
CA GLY A 140 0.45 -2.20 -16.29
C GLY A 140 -0.75 -1.96 -15.37
N ASP A 141 -1.36 -3.03 -14.94
CA ASP A 141 -2.48 -3.10 -14.00
C ASP A 141 -2.04 -3.51 -12.59
N LYS A 142 -0.75 -3.42 -12.28
CA LYS A 142 -0.16 -3.94 -11.04
C LYS A 142 0.53 -2.90 -10.20
N LEU A 143 0.45 -3.12 -8.88
CA LEU A 143 1.26 -2.49 -7.86
C LEU A 143 2.37 -3.46 -7.43
N TYR A 144 3.57 -2.94 -7.29
CA TYR A 144 4.72 -3.68 -6.80
C TYR A 144 5.16 -3.13 -5.45
N LEU A 145 5.22 -3.99 -4.46
CA LEU A 145 5.61 -3.70 -3.08
C LEU A 145 6.87 -4.48 -2.72
N ALA A 146 7.90 -3.80 -2.25
CA ALA A 146 9.04 -4.42 -1.59
C ALA A 146 8.77 -4.48 -0.09
N THR A 147 8.92 -5.66 0.53
CA THR A 147 8.50 -5.90 1.90
C THR A 147 9.65 -6.06 2.88
N VAL A 148 9.40 -5.78 4.16
CA VAL A 148 10.44 -5.87 5.21
C VAL A 148 10.92 -7.29 5.48
N ASP A 149 10.16 -8.31 5.11
CA ASP A 149 10.55 -9.72 5.11
C ASP A 149 11.20 -10.17 3.79
N ALA A 150 11.71 -9.21 3.01
CA ALA A 150 12.50 -9.40 1.78
C ALA A 150 11.75 -10.09 0.62
N TYR A 151 10.44 -9.86 0.49
CA TYR A 151 9.64 -10.29 -0.65
C TYR A 151 9.34 -9.13 -1.60
N LEU A 152 9.26 -9.42 -2.90
CA LEU A 152 8.64 -8.57 -3.89
C LEU A 152 7.23 -9.11 -4.16
N VAL A 153 6.22 -8.29 -3.90
CA VAL A 153 4.81 -8.66 -4.04
C VAL A 153 4.19 -7.83 -5.16
N ALA A 154 3.50 -8.49 -6.08
CA ALA A 154 2.68 -7.84 -7.11
C ALA A 154 1.21 -8.02 -6.78
N LEU A 155 0.49 -6.89 -6.71
CA LEU A 155 -0.94 -6.85 -6.46
C LEU A 155 -1.68 -6.31 -7.70
N ASP A 156 -2.89 -6.75 -7.90
CA ASP A 156 -3.81 -6.11 -8.83
C ASP A 156 -4.17 -4.72 -8.31
N ALA A 157 -3.95 -3.69 -9.11
CA ALA A 157 -4.14 -2.30 -8.69
C ALA A 157 -5.60 -1.93 -8.43
N LYS A 158 -6.56 -2.66 -9.01
CA LYS A 158 -7.99 -2.37 -8.86
C LYS A 158 -8.58 -3.03 -7.61
N THR A 159 -8.05 -4.17 -7.21
CA THR A 159 -8.63 -5.00 -6.16
C THR A 159 -7.77 -5.15 -4.92
N GLY A 160 -6.46 -4.87 -5.01
CA GLY A 160 -5.49 -5.12 -3.95
C GLY A 160 -5.19 -6.60 -3.71
N GLN A 161 -5.67 -7.50 -4.56
CA GLN A 161 -5.39 -8.92 -4.46
C GLN A 161 -3.98 -9.24 -4.91
N VAL A 162 -3.31 -10.16 -4.22
CA VAL A 162 -1.99 -10.65 -4.61
C VAL A 162 -2.10 -11.44 -5.91
N VAL A 163 -1.35 -11.02 -6.92
CA VAL A 163 -1.22 -11.73 -8.20
C VAL A 163 -0.07 -12.74 -8.13
N TRP A 164 1.05 -12.32 -7.57
CA TRP A 164 2.19 -13.17 -7.27
C TRP A 164 3.07 -12.53 -6.18
N GLU A 165 3.88 -13.34 -5.55
CA GLU A 165 4.96 -12.91 -4.67
C GLU A 165 6.22 -13.72 -4.92
N LYS A 166 7.37 -13.11 -4.67
CA LYS A 166 8.68 -13.71 -4.85
C LYS A 166 9.59 -13.35 -3.70
N GLU A 167 10.13 -14.36 -3.02
CA GLU A 167 11.24 -14.19 -2.10
C GLU A 167 12.46 -13.67 -2.88
N VAL A 168 12.99 -12.53 -2.44
CA VAL A 168 14.20 -11.92 -3.02
C VAL A 168 15.40 -12.41 -2.24
N GLU A 169 15.30 -12.43 -0.92
CA GLU A 169 16.33 -12.92 0.00
C GLU A 169 15.69 -13.45 1.29
N ASN A 170 16.47 -14.21 2.06
CA ASN A 170 15.99 -14.78 3.30
C ASN A 170 16.09 -13.78 4.47
N TYR A 171 14.96 -13.35 5.02
CA TYR A 171 14.90 -12.42 6.14
C TYR A 171 15.56 -12.95 7.42
N LEU A 172 15.57 -14.28 7.63
CA LEU A 172 16.23 -14.92 8.79
C LEU A 172 17.75 -14.68 8.81
N THR A 173 18.34 -14.40 7.67
CA THR A 173 19.77 -14.04 7.54
C THR A 173 20.00 -12.52 7.58
N GLY A 174 18.97 -11.75 7.95
CA GLY A 174 19.05 -10.31 8.18
C GLY A 174 18.77 -9.46 6.94
N TYR A 175 18.26 -10.03 5.85
CA TYR A 175 17.85 -9.25 4.68
C TYR A 175 16.48 -8.63 4.86
N TYR A 176 16.31 -7.41 4.35
CA TYR A 176 15.05 -6.68 4.38
C TYR A 176 14.97 -5.63 3.28
N MET A 177 13.77 -5.16 2.96
CA MET A 177 13.53 -4.09 2.01
C MET A 177 12.55 -3.07 2.59
N THR A 178 12.87 -1.78 2.43
CA THR A 178 12.00 -0.66 2.84
C THR A 178 11.80 0.36 1.73
N LEU A 179 12.40 0.11 0.57
CA LEU A 179 12.38 1.02 -0.58
C LEU A 179 11.07 0.93 -1.37
N ALA A 180 10.77 1.97 -2.15
CA ALA A 180 9.83 1.86 -3.24
C ALA A 180 10.53 1.19 -4.44
N PRO A 181 9.94 0.15 -5.07
CA PRO A 181 10.47 -0.41 -6.30
C PRO A 181 10.58 0.64 -7.42
N LEU A 182 11.49 0.45 -8.35
CA LEU A 182 11.62 1.26 -9.56
C LEU A 182 11.23 0.44 -10.79
N ILE A 183 10.44 1.03 -11.67
CA ILE A 183 10.15 0.44 -12.97
C ILE A 183 11.04 1.10 -14.02
N ALA A 184 11.76 0.30 -14.81
CA ALA A 184 12.47 0.80 -15.99
C ALA A 184 12.51 -0.28 -17.07
N GLN A 185 12.25 0.11 -18.30
CA GLN A 185 12.23 -0.77 -19.47
C GLN A 185 11.40 -2.05 -19.24
N GLY A 186 10.22 -1.92 -18.64
CA GLY A 186 9.33 -3.03 -18.33
C GLY A 186 9.80 -3.98 -17.22
N LYS A 187 10.88 -3.62 -16.51
CA LYS A 187 11.44 -4.40 -15.40
C LYS A 187 11.14 -3.74 -14.07
N VAL A 188 10.84 -4.55 -13.06
CA VAL A 188 10.75 -4.11 -11.66
C VAL A 188 12.10 -4.30 -11.01
N MET A 189 12.68 -3.23 -10.48
CA MET A 189 13.97 -3.24 -9.80
C MET A 189 13.78 -2.96 -8.32
N VAL A 190 14.43 -3.77 -7.49
CA VAL A 190 14.51 -3.61 -6.05
C VAL A 190 15.95 -3.74 -5.57
N GLY A 191 16.30 -3.06 -4.50
CA GLY A 191 17.53 -3.25 -3.76
C GLY A 191 17.24 -3.91 -2.42
N VAL A 192 18.12 -4.77 -1.97
CA VAL A 192 18.01 -5.46 -0.69
C VAL A 192 19.05 -4.90 0.27
N SER A 193 18.65 -4.63 1.49
CA SER A 193 19.55 -4.29 2.58
C SER A 193 19.84 -5.53 3.42
N VAL A 194 21.08 -5.64 3.90
CA VAL A 194 21.45 -6.68 4.85
C VAL A 194 21.95 -6.04 6.14
N ARG A 195 21.48 -6.54 7.23
CA ARG A 195 22.01 -6.19 8.53
C ARG A 195 23.27 -7.00 8.79
N ARG A 196 24.43 -6.37 8.69
CA ARG A 196 25.69 -6.93 9.18
C ARG A 196 25.92 -6.44 10.59
N GLY A 197 26.12 -7.33 11.53
CA GLY A 197 26.55 -6.94 12.87
C GLY A 197 26.19 -7.94 13.96
N THR A 198 26.86 -7.84 15.04
CA THR A 198 27.02 -8.65 16.26
C THR A 198 25.76 -9.13 16.96
N TRP A 199 24.59 -8.97 16.39
CA TRP A 199 23.32 -9.32 17.05
C TRP A 199 22.99 -10.81 16.96
N HIS A 200 23.58 -11.57 16.04
CA HIS A 200 23.42 -13.03 16.01
C HIS A 200 23.96 -13.71 17.27
N SER A 201 24.96 -13.11 17.92
CA SER A 201 25.54 -13.67 19.14
C SER A 201 24.67 -13.46 20.39
N TRP A 202 23.67 -12.58 20.33
CA TRP A 202 22.79 -12.30 21.47
C TRP A 202 21.44 -13.00 21.40
N LEU A 203 20.98 -13.36 20.20
CA LEU A 203 19.66 -13.95 20.00
C LEU A 203 19.69 -15.47 19.84
N TYR A 204 20.85 -16.04 19.52
CA TYR A 204 21.05 -17.48 19.45
C TYR A 204 22.27 -17.85 20.31
N PRO A 205 22.07 -18.19 21.60
CA PRO A 205 23.15 -18.85 22.31
C PRO A 205 23.49 -20.10 21.54
N SER A 206 24.79 -20.24 21.21
CA SER A 206 25.34 -21.44 20.57
C SER A 206 24.80 -22.68 21.26
N LEU A 207 24.12 -23.53 20.51
CA LEU A 207 23.89 -24.91 20.88
C LEU A 207 25.21 -25.67 20.91
#